data_eddfe0b7b07b435af533f41aaa6ad5fc
#
_entry.id   eddfe0b7b07b435af533f41aaa6ad5fc
#
_cell.length_a   1.000
_cell.length_b   1.000
_cell.length_c   1.000
_cell.angle_alpha   90.00
_cell.angle_beta   90.00
_cell.angle_gamma   90.00
#
_symmetry.space_group_name_H-M   'P 1'
#
loop_
_entity.id
_entity.type
_entity.pdbx_description
1 polymer ?
#
loop_
_entity_poly.entity_id
_entity_poly.type
_entity_poly.pdbx_seq_one_letter_code
_entity_poly.pdbx_strand_id
1 'polypeptide(L)'
;VHLQCHIGTDTLSLARLGAQVTGLDFSPESLKQARALAGDAVTFVEADVYSAPDVLGRERFDLVYTGIGALCWLPDIRRWAQVVRDLLVPGGRLFIREGHPVLWALDLDDPRHLRIEYPYFETAEPVVDSVEQTYVATDRSVQNATTHSWNHGLGEIVSALLDAGFTLTRLDEHRTVPWNALGGQMIADERGEYALIERPERLPVTYTLEAVRTVDPGGGREAPGPASAGS
;
A
#
# COMPACT_ATOMS: atom_id res chain seq x y z
N VAL A 1 2.00 11.81 -1.24
CA VAL A 1 2.69 11.11 -0.16
C VAL A 1 2.85 9.63 -0.51
N HIS A 2 3.96 9.00 -0.07
CA HIS A 2 4.18 7.56 -0.09
C HIS A 2 4.04 7.03 1.34
N LEU A 3 3.00 6.26 1.61
CA LEU A 3 2.75 5.64 2.91
C LEU A 3 3.53 4.33 3.04
N GLN A 4 4.09 4.08 4.24
CA GLN A 4 4.89 2.89 4.54
C GLN A 4 6.05 2.74 3.55
N CYS A 5 6.83 3.82 3.41
CA CYS A 5 7.81 3.98 2.33
C CYS A 5 9.09 3.14 2.51
N HIS A 6 9.26 2.45 3.64
CA HIS A 6 10.41 1.61 3.96
C HIS A 6 11.74 2.36 3.71
N ILE A 7 12.68 1.78 2.97
CA ILE A 7 13.98 2.41 2.64
C ILE A 7 13.90 3.45 1.52
N GLY A 8 12.69 3.80 1.04
CA GLY A 8 12.45 4.95 0.17
C GLY A 8 12.87 4.80 -1.30
N THR A 9 13.09 3.60 -1.83
CA THR A 9 13.46 3.37 -3.23
C THR A 9 12.40 3.89 -4.19
N ASP A 10 11.13 3.53 -3.97
CA ASP A 10 10.01 3.99 -4.79
C ASP A 10 9.73 5.46 -4.57
N THR A 11 9.89 5.96 -3.32
CA THR A 11 9.76 7.38 -2.99
C THR A 11 10.74 8.21 -3.82
N LEU A 12 12.01 7.79 -3.89
CA LEU A 12 13.03 8.44 -4.71
C LEU A 12 12.70 8.34 -6.21
N SER A 13 12.16 7.21 -6.66
CA SER A 13 11.74 7.02 -8.05
C SER A 13 10.63 8.01 -8.43
N LEU A 14 9.63 8.18 -7.57
CA LEU A 14 8.58 9.18 -7.75
C LEU A 14 9.14 10.62 -7.80
N ALA A 15 10.09 10.95 -6.93
CA ALA A 15 10.76 12.25 -6.95
C ALA A 15 11.54 12.50 -8.25
N ARG A 16 12.23 11.48 -8.78
CA ARG A 16 12.93 11.54 -10.07
C ARG A 16 11.99 11.72 -11.26
N LEU A 17 10.74 11.30 -11.12
CA LEU A 17 9.69 11.56 -12.10
C LEU A 17 9.10 12.98 -11.99
N GLY A 18 9.58 13.80 -11.05
CA GLY A 18 9.20 15.20 -10.89
C GLY A 18 8.15 15.46 -9.82
N ALA A 19 7.76 14.46 -9.04
CA ALA A 19 6.80 14.66 -7.94
C ALA A 19 7.49 15.29 -6.72
N GLN A 20 6.77 16.16 -5.99
CA GLN A 20 7.14 16.58 -4.64
C GLN A 20 6.67 15.53 -3.65
N VAL A 21 7.58 14.68 -3.18
CA VAL A 21 7.23 13.49 -2.41
C VAL A 21 7.56 13.66 -0.93
N THR A 22 6.62 13.26 -0.09
CA THR A 22 6.84 12.98 1.33
C THR A 22 6.72 11.46 1.52
N GLY A 23 7.75 10.83 2.10
CA GLY A 23 7.70 9.44 2.53
C GLY A 23 7.36 9.36 4.02
N LEU A 24 6.49 8.44 4.40
CA LEU A 24 6.16 8.15 5.80
C LEU A 24 6.42 6.68 6.10
N ASP A 25 7.12 6.42 7.19
CA ASP A 25 7.32 5.08 7.74
C ASP A 25 7.48 5.15 9.27
N PHE A 26 7.16 4.08 9.97
CA PHE A 26 7.32 4.04 11.43
C PHE A 26 8.71 3.57 11.85
N SER A 27 9.50 2.98 10.95
CA SER A 27 10.81 2.42 11.23
C SER A 27 11.93 3.46 11.13
N PRO A 28 12.56 3.88 12.23
CA PRO A 28 13.68 4.84 12.20
C PRO A 28 14.87 4.30 11.40
N GLU A 29 15.12 2.98 11.43
CA GLU A 29 16.24 2.37 10.70
C GLU A 29 15.98 2.36 9.19
N SER A 30 14.74 2.10 8.75
CA SER A 30 14.36 2.22 7.35
C SER A 30 14.51 3.66 6.86
N LEU A 31 14.02 4.62 7.64
CA LEU A 31 14.10 6.05 7.29
C LEU A 31 15.53 6.59 7.29
N LYS A 32 16.41 6.06 8.11
CA LYS A 32 17.84 6.38 8.08
C LYS A 32 18.45 5.99 6.73
N GLN A 33 18.12 4.80 6.23
CA GLN A 33 18.56 4.36 4.90
C GLN A 33 17.91 5.19 3.79
N ALA A 34 16.61 5.48 3.91
CA ALA A 34 15.88 6.29 2.95
C ALA A 34 16.49 7.70 2.81
N ARG A 35 16.83 8.35 3.93
CA ARG A 35 17.51 9.65 3.93
C ARG A 35 18.90 9.58 3.33
N ALA A 36 19.66 8.51 3.61
CA ALA A 36 20.98 8.31 2.99
C ALA A 36 20.90 8.10 1.46
N LEU A 37 19.82 7.44 1.00
CA LEU A 37 19.59 7.17 -0.42
C LEU A 37 19.12 8.41 -1.19
N ALA A 38 18.18 9.16 -0.64
CA ALA A 38 17.49 10.23 -1.34
C ALA A 38 18.10 11.64 -1.07
N GLY A 39 18.89 11.82 -0.02
CA GLY A 39 19.39 13.13 0.40
C GLY A 39 18.25 14.12 0.60
N ASP A 40 18.42 15.34 0.10
CA ASP A 40 17.45 16.43 0.21
C ASP A 40 16.31 16.37 -0.83
N ALA A 41 16.30 15.34 -1.71
CA ALA A 41 15.29 15.22 -2.77
C ALA A 41 13.91 14.83 -2.25
N VAL A 42 13.82 14.28 -1.04
CA VAL A 42 12.59 13.76 -0.43
C VAL A 42 12.52 14.13 1.05
N THR A 43 11.33 14.51 1.49
CA THR A 43 11.05 14.68 2.92
C THR A 43 10.58 13.34 3.50
N PHE A 44 11.21 12.89 4.60
CA PHE A 44 10.81 11.67 5.31
C PHE A 44 10.31 11.98 6.71
N VAL A 45 9.15 11.43 7.06
CA VAL A 45 8.48 11.59 8.35
C VAL A 45 8.37 10.24 9.04
N GLU A 46 8.80 10.19 10.30
CA GLU A 46 8.67 9.01 11.16
C GLU A 46 7.34 9.05 11.89
N ALA A 47 6.43 8.16 11.53
CA ALA A 47 5.14 8.00 12.20
C ALA A 47 4.48 6.66 11.81
N ASP A 48 3.61 6.17 12.69
CA ASP A 48 2.65 5.13 12.36
C ASP A 48 1.67 5.63 11.30
N VAL A 49 1.29 4.76 10.35
CA VAL A 49 0.43 5.14 9.21
C VAL A 49 -0.93 5.65 9.67
N TYR A 50 -1.50 5.10 10.75
CA TYR A 50 -2.78 5.55 11.29
C TYR A 50 -2.72 6.94 11.93
N SER A 51 -1.54 7.44 12.23
CA SER A 51 -1.30 8.80 12.72
C SER A 51 -0.96 9.79 11.59
N ALA A 52 -0.86 9.33 10.35
CA ALA A 52 -0.42 10.15 9.23
C ALA A 52 -1.21 11.45 9.04
N PRO A 53 -2.56 11.50 9.15
CA PRO A 53 -3.30 12.76 9.02
C PRO A 53 -2.95 13.80 10.10
N ASP A 54 -2.57 13.36 11.29
CA ASP A 54 -2.26 14.25 12.40
C ASP A 54 -0.85 14.86 12.29
N VAL A 55 0.11 14.09 11.74
CA VAL A 55 1.50 14.54 11.57
C VAL A 55 1.78 15.20 10.23
N LEU A 56 1.09 14.81 9.18
CA LEU A 56 1.26 15.37 7.83
C LEU A 56 0.26 16.49 7.50
N GLY A 57 -0.86 16.54 8.21
CA GLY A 57 -2.00 17.41 7.92
C GLY A 57 -2.99 16.75 6.95
N ARG A 58 -4.25 17.18 7.09
CA ARG A 58 -5.36 16.69 6.28
C ARG A 58 -5.47 17.47 4.96
N GLU A 59 -6.02 16.83 3.93
CA GLU A 59 -6.29 17.45 2.62
C GLU A 59 -5.09 18.20 2.01
N ARG A 60 -3.94 17.55 2.01
CA ARG A 60 -2.67 18.16 1.57
C ARG A 60 -2.07 17.52 0.32
N PHE A 61 -2.48 16.33 -0.04
CA PHE A 61 -1.82 15.57 -1.09
C PHE A 61 -2.75 15.33 -2.28
N ASP A 62 -2.20 15.50 -3.48
CA ASP A 62 -2.89 15.18 -4.73
C ASP A 62 -2.86 13.67 -5.01
N LEU A 63 -1.85 12.98 -4.46
CA LEU A 63 -1.62 11.54 -4.63
C LEU A 63 -1.18 10.90 -3.32
N VAL A 64 -1.85 9.82 -2.93
CA VAL A 64 -1.35 8.82 -2.00
C VAL A 64 -0.88 7.61 -2.81
N TYR A 65 0.35 7.21 -2.61
CA TYR A 65 0.95 6.01 -3.19
C TYR A 65 1.21 4.98 -2.08
N THR A 66 0.89 3.71 -2.37
CA THR A 66 1.21 2.56 -1.51
C THR A 66 1.82 1.47 -2.36
N GLY A 67 3.02 1.03 -2.00
CA GLY A 67 3.78 0.02 -2.73
C GLY A 67 3.51 -1.40 -2.25
N ILE A 68 4.14 -2.37 -2.89
CA ILE A 68 3.98 -3.79 -2.61
C ILE A 68 4.49 -4.13 -1.21
N GLY A 69 3.71 -4.94 -0.47
CA GLY A 69 4.06 -5.42 0.86
C GLY A 69 3.79 -4.39 1.97
N ALA A 70 2.88 -3.45 1.76
CA ALA A 70 2.51 -2.46 2.76
C ALA A 70 1.26 -2.85 3.55
N LEU A 71 0.21 -3.31 2.87
CA LEU A 71 -1.08 -3.55 3.51
C LEU A 71 -1.07 -4.75 4.46
N CYS A 72 -0.22 -5.73 4.21
CA CYS A 72 -0.10 -6.92 5.07
C CYS A 72 0.41 -6.63 6.49
N TRP A 73 0.93 -5.45 6.77
CA TRP A 73 1.37 -5.04 8.10
C TRP A 73 0.30 -4.30 8.91
N LEU A 74 -0.91 -4.16 8.36
CA LEU A 74 -1.98 -3.37 8.95
C LEU A 74 -3.08 -4.26 9.53
N PRO A 75 -3.50 -4.04 10.79
CA PRO A 75 -4.58 -4.82 11.40
C PRO A 75 -5.99 -4.38 10.99
N ASP A 76 -6.15 -3.21 10.33
CA ASP A 76 -7.46 -2.61 10.04
C ASP A 76 -7.42 -1.85 8.71
N ILE A 77 -7.91 -2.49 7.66
CA ILE A 77 -7.92 -1.91 6.32
C ILE A 77 -8.94 -0.77 6.17
N ARG A 78 -10.04 -0.80 6.96
CA ARG A 78 -11.04 0.26 6.93
C ARG A 78 -10.50 1.55 7.52
N ARG A 79 -9.79 1.46 8.64
CA ARG A 79 -9.12 2.60 9.25
C ARG A 79 -8.03 3.17 8.32
N TRP A 80 -7.28 2.31 7.63
CA TRP A 80 -6.30 2.75 6.64
C TRP A 80 -6.97 3.51 5.48
N ALA A 81 -8.11 3.05 4.97
CA ALA A 81 -8.83 3.75 3.91
C ALA A 81 -9.30 5.16 4.36
N GLN A 82 -9.67 5.34 5.62
CA GLN A 82 -9.98 6.67 6.18
C GLN A 82 -8.73 7.56 6.26
N VAL A 83 -7.57 7.02 6.66
CA VAL A 83 -6.30 7.74 6.65
C VAL A 83 -5.98 8.26 5.24
N VAL A 84 -6.12 7.41 4.23
CA VAL A 84 -5.88 7.79 2.83
C VAL A 84 -6.83 8.93 2.40
N ARG A 85 -8.13 8.79 2.74
CA ARG A 85 -9.12 9.84 2.47
C ARG A 85 -8.74 11.18 3.11
N ASP A 86 -8.36 11.13 4.38
CA ASP A 86 -8.05 12.33 5.16
C ASP A 86 -6.82 13.08 4.65
N LEU A 87 -5.84 12.36 4.09
CA LEU A 87 -4.62 12.94 3.52
C LEU A 87 -4.84 13.60 2.16
N LEU A 88 -5.74 13.06 1.34
CA LEU A 88 -5.98 13.54 -0.01
C LEU A 88 -6.83 14.80 -0.05
N VAL A 89 -6.54 15.71 -0.95
CA VAL A 89 -7.46 16.79 -1.31
C VAL A 89 -8.72 16.22 -1.97
N PRO A 90 -9.87 16.91 -1.95
CA PRO A 90 -11.02 16.52 -2.76
C PRO A 90 -10.64 16.36 -4.24
N GLY A 91 -10.96 15.23 -4.85
CA GLY A 91 -10.52 14.86 -6.19
C GLY A 91 -9.09 14.31 -6.29
N GLY A 92 -8.37 14.23 -5.18
CA GLY A 92 -7.06 13.58 -5.10
C GLY A 92 -7.14 12.07 -5.33
N ARG A 93 -6.02 11.47 -5.67
CA ARG A 93 -5.92 10.09 -6.16
C ARG A 93 -5.20 9.19 -5.19
N LEU A 94 -5.68 7.95 -5.10
CA LEU A 94 -4.95 6.82 -4.55
C LEU A 94 -4.42 5.96 -5.67
N PHE A 95 -3.17 5.54 -5.57
CA PHE A 95 -2.58 4.50 -6.40
C PHE A 95 -1.96 3.42 -5.51
N ILE A 96 -2.35 2.18 -5.74
CA ILE A 96 -1.82 1.01 -5.07
C ILE A 96 -1.25 0.07 -6.13
N ARG A 97 -0.05 -0.47 -5.89
CA ARG A 97 0.39 -1.75 -6.46
C ARG A 97 0.77 -2.66 -5.30
N GLU A 98 0.07 -3.77 -5.13
CA GLU A 98 0.23 -4.64 -3.97
C GLU A 98 0.27 -6.12 -4.38
N GLY A 99 0.82 -6.96 -3.49
CA GLY A 99 0.69 -8.41 -3.58
C GLY A 99 -0.77 -8.82 -3.51
N HIS A 100 -1.18 -9.76 -4.35
CA HIS A 100 -2.58 -10.18 -4.37
C HIS A 100 -2.93 -10.98 -3.09
N PRO A 101 -4.07 -10.73 -2.44
CA PRO A 101 -4.45 -11.43 -1.20
C PRO A 101 -4.45 -12.96 -1.33
N VAL A 102 -4.75 -13.49 -2.51
CA VAL A 102 -4.69 -14.94 -2.72
C VAL A 102 -3.26 -15.45 -2.67
N LEU A 103 -2.26 -14.66 -3.08
CA LEU A 103 -0.85 -15.04 -2.95
C LEU A 103 -0.46 -15.18 -1.49
N TRP A 104 -0.84 -14.22 -0.66
CA TRP A 104 -0.58 -14.22 0.79
C TRP A 104 -1.34 -15.33 1.54
N ALA A 105 -2.41 -15.87 0.97
CA ALA A 105 -3.13 -17.00 1.54
C ALA A 105 -2.49 -18.36 1.24
N LEU A 106 -1.50 -18.42 0.35
CA LEU A 106 -0.81 -19.65 -0.01
C LEU A 106 0.34 -19.97 0.96
N ASP A 107 0.63 -21.26 1.09
CA ASP A 107 1.91 -21.75 1.59
C ASP A 107 3.01 -21.44 0.56
N LEU A 108 3.77 -20.37 0.81
CA LEU A 108 4.81 -19.92 -0.11
C LEU A 108 6.05 -20.82 -0.10
N ASP A 109 6.20 -21.67 0.91
CA ASP A 109 7.32 -22.60 1.07
C ASP A 109 7.07 -23.95 0.37
N ASP A 110 5.82 -24.26 -0.03
CA ASP A 110 5.56 -25.50 -0.80
C ASP A 110 6.09 -25.36 -2.23
N PRO A 111 7.13 -26.11 -2.62
CA PRO A 111 7.79 -25.95 -3.91
C PRO A 111 6.99 -26.58 -5.08
N ARG A 112 5.84 -27.23 -4.82
CA ARG A 112 5.14 -28.03 -5.82
C ARG A 112 3.65 -27.76 -5.94
N HIS A 113 3.00 -27.27 -4.89
CA HIS A 113 1.55 -27.11 -4.87
C HIS A 113 1.14 -25.71 -4.46
N LEU A 114 0.09 -25.20 -5.08
CA LEU A 114 -0.60 -23.99 -4.64
C LEU A 114 -1.61 -24.39 -3.56
N ARG A 115 -1.21 -24.36 -2.32
CA ARG A 115 -2.03 -24.76 -1.18
C ARG A 115 -2.42 -23.52 -0.37
N ILE A 116 -3.71 -23.36 -0.14
CA ILE A 116 -4.21 -22.34 0.78
C ILE A 116 -3.92 -22.82 2.20
N GLU A 117 -3.19 -22.03 2.96
CA GLU A 117 -2.77 -22.34 4.34
C GLU A 117 -3.13 -21.21 5.30
N TYR A 118 -3.07 -19.96 4.83
CA TYR A 118 -3.27 -18.77 5.64
C TYR A 118 -4.63 -18.12 5.38
N PRO A 119 -5.13 -17.29 6.31
CA PRO A 119 -6.38 -16.56 6.10
C PRO A 119 -6.34 -15.70 4.84
N TYR A 120 -7.42 -15.71 4.06
CA TYR A 120 -7.62 -14.78 2.95
C TYR A 120 -8.34 -13.50 3.41
N PHE A 121 -9.21 -13.61 4.39
CA PHE A 121 -9.97 -12.50 4.96
C PHE A 121 -9.26 -11.93 6.19
N GLU A 122 -9.51 -10.64 6.46
CA GLU A 122 -9.01 -9.97 7.66
C GLU A 122 -9.42 -10.73 8.93
N THR A 123 -8.48 -10.89 9.85
CA THR A 123 -8.68 -11.56 11.13
C THR A 123 -8.32 -10.61 12.27
N ALA A 124 -8.95 -10.77 13.44
CA ALA A 124 -8.62 -9.97 14.62
C ALA A 124 -7.18 -10.22 15.10
N GLU A 125 -6.73 -11.47 15.02
CA GLU A 125 -5.38 -11.85 15.42
C GLU A 125 -4.47 -11.95 14.19
N PRO A 126 -3.21 -11.52 14.29
CA PRO A 126 -2.24 -11.64 13.20
C PRO A 126 -1.84 -13.08 12.92
N VAL A 127 -1.39 -13.35 11.73
CA VAL A 127 -0.48 -14.45 11.45
C VAL A 127 0.88 -14.06 12.02
N VAL A 128 1.40 -14.90 12.92
CA VAL A 128 2.72 -14.70 13.55
C VAL A 128 3.71 -15.63 12.91
N ASP A 129 4.75 -15.06 12.31
CA ASP A 129 5.83 -15.81 11.68
C ASP A 129 7.18 -15.38 12.26
N SER A 130 8.17 -16.26 12.18
CA SER A 130 9.53 -16.00 12.60
C SER A 130 10.49 -16.31 11.46
N VAL A 131 10.82 -15.30 10.68
CA VAL A 131 11.70 -15.42 9.51
C VAL A 131 13.10 -14.97 9.88
N GLU A 132 14.04 -15.90 10.01
CA GLU A 132 15.45 -15.59 10.30
C GLU A 132 16.20 -15.01 9.08
N GLN A 133 15.60 -15.02 7.90
CA GLN A 133 16.20 -14.57 6.64
C GLN A 133 15.44 -13.38 6.06
N THR A 134 16.19 -12.44 5.47
CA THR A 134 15.61 -11.34 4.67
C THR A 134 15.64 -11.73 3.19
N TYR A 135 14.79 -11.11 2.36
CA TYR A 135 14.86 -11.28 0.88
C TYR A 135 16.12 -10.64 0.27
N VAL A 136 16.95 -10.02 1.07
CA VAL A 136 18.28 -9.55 0.65
C VAL A 136 19.30 -10.54 1.15
N ALA A 137 20.11 -11.09 0.25
CA ALA A 137 21.23 -11.95 0.61
C ALA A 137 22.19 -11.17 1.54
N THR A 138 22.26 -11.55 2.79
CA THR A 138 23.12 -10.95 3.81
C THR A 138 23.64 -12.01 4.75
N ASP A 139 24.90 -11.86 5.19
CA ASP A 139 25.51 -12.72 6.22
C ASP A 139 25.08 -12.31 7.65
N ARG A 140 24.18 -11.33 7.80
CA ARG A 140 23.69 -10.84 9.10
C ARG A 140 22.36 -11.49 9.44
N SER A 141 22.26 -12.09 10.63
CA SER A 141 20.98 -12.54 11.18
C SER A 141 20.10 -11.36 11.56
N VAL A 142 18.81 -11.49 11.30
CA VAL A 142 17.79 -10.50 11.73
C VAL A 142 17.60 -10.63 13.23
N GLN A 143 17.79 -9.55 13.98
CA GLN A 143 17.70 -9.59 15.46
C GLN A 143 16.25 -9.64 15.98
N ASN A 144 15.28 -9.17 15.21
CA ASN A 144 13.86 -9.22 15.54
C ASN A 144 13.12 -9.96 14.41
N ALA A 145 13.20 -11.28 14.45
CA ALA A 145 12.70 -12.16 13.38
C ALA A 145 11.18 -12.35 13.40
N THR A 146 10.50 -12.04 14.52
CA THR A 146 9.05 -12.22 14.64
C THR A 146 8.32 -11.12 13.92
N THR A 147 7.45 -11.52 13.00
CA THR A 147 6.56 -10.62 12.23
C THR A 147 5.10 -10.90 12.58
N HIS A 148 4.28 -9.87 12.50
CA HIS A 148 2.83 -9.94 12.67
C HIS A 148 2.21 -9.41 11.38
N SER A 149 1.47 -10.25 10.69
CA SER A 149 0.86 -9.88 9.41
C SER A 149 -0.63 -10.21 9.38
N TRP A 150 -1.36 -9.44 8.59
CA TRP A 150 -2.78 -9.64 8.31
C TRP A 150 -2.98 -9.71 6.80
N ASN A 151 -3.91 -10.53 6.38
CA ASN A 151 -4.34 -10.50 4.99
C ASN A 151 -5.68 -9.77 4.90
N HIS A 152 -5.89 -9.07 3.79
CA HIS A 152 -7.13 -8.35 3.49
C HIS A 152 -7.62 -8.78 2.14
N GLY A 153 -8.78 -9.45 2.09
CA GLY A 153 -9.37 -9.87 0.82
C GLY A 153 -9.56 -8.69 -0.14
N LEU A 154 -9.41 -8.92 -1.43
CA LEU A 154 -9.54 -7.83 -2.42
C LEU A 154 -10.90 -7.13 -2.32
N GLY A 155 -11.97 -7.89 -2.04
CA GLY A 155 -13.30 -7.34 -1.78
C GLY A 155 -13.37 -6.46 -0.53
N GLU A 156 -12.60 -6.79 0.53
CA GLU A 156 -12.52 -5.99 1.75
C GLU A 156 -11.82 -4.66 1.50
N ILE A 157 -10.70 -4.68 0.76
CA ILE A 157 -9.96 -3.47 0.36
C ILE A 157 -10.85 -2.55 -0.48
N VAL A 158 -11.52 -3.10 -1.50
CA VAL A 158 -12.43 -2.35 -2.37
C VAL A 158 -13.58 -1.74 -1.56
N SER A 159 -14.22 -2.54 -0.70
CA SER A 159 -15.33 -2.07 0.14
C SER A 159 -14.89 -0.98 1.12
N ALA A 160 -13.71 -1.12 1.73
CA ALA A 160 -13.16 -0.12 2.63
C ALA A 160 -12.94 1.23 1.93
N LEU A 161 -12.47 1.22 0.69
CA LEU A 161 -12.29 2.45 -0.10
C LEU A 161 -13.63 3.06 -0.50
N LEU A 162 -14.60 2.26 -0.96
CA LEU A 162 -15.93 2.75 -1.31
C LEU A 162 -16.62 3.38 -0.09
N ASP A 163 -16.57 2.70 1.07
CA ASP A 163 -17.14 3.19 2.33
C ASP A 163 -16.46 4.48 2.81
N ALA A 164 -15.17 4.65 2.51
CA ALA A 164 -14.40 5.86 2.79
C ALA A 164 -14.69 7.00 1.79
N GLY A 165 -15.56 6.82 0.79
CA GLY A 165 -15.94 7.85 -0.16
C GLY A 165 -14.98 7.97 -1.35
N PHE A 166 -14.42 6.87 -1.80
CA PHE A 166 -13.68 6.80 -3.06
C PHE A 166 -14.55 6.29 -4.20
N THR A 167 -14.22 6.71 -5.40
CA THR A 167 -14.66 6.07 -6.65
C THR A 167 -13.48 5.32 -7.23
N LEU A 168 -13.61 4.02 -7.41
CA LEU A 168 -12.60 3.23 -8.12
C LEU A 168 -12.60 3.60 -9.59
N THR A 169 -11.42 3.88 -10.13
CA THR A 169 -11.24 4.19 -11.54
C THR A 169 -10.53 3.07 -12.29
N ARG A 170 -9.81 2.21 -11.56
CA ARG A 170 -9.11 1.06 -12.11
C ARG A 170 -8.91 -0.05 -11.09
N LEU A 171 -8.98 -1.29 -11.53
CA LEU A 171 -8.54 -2.47 -10.81
C LEU A 171 -8.04 -3.49 -11.83
N ASP A 172 -6.74 -3.73 -11.84
CA ASP A 172 -6.09 -4.73 -12.68
C ASP A 172 -5.40 -5.77 -11.83
N GLU A 173 -5.64 -7.04 -12.11
CA GLU A 173 -4.93 -8.16 -11.53
C GLU A 173 -3.82 -8.62 -12.47
N HIS A 174 -2.64 -8.92 -11.92
CA HIS A 174 -1.46 -9.27 -12.70
C HIS A 174 -0.99 -10.70 -12.40
N ARG A 175 -0.43 -11.33 -13.42
CA ARG A 175 0.14 -12.69 -13.35
C ARG A 175 1.60 -12.69 -12.91
N THR A 176 2.18 -11.51 -12.68
CA THR A 176 3.58 -11.32 -12.34
C THR A 176 3.77 -10.62 -11.01
N VAL A 177 4.91 -10.86 -10.37
CA VAL A 177 5.35 -10.27 -9.11
C VAL A 177 6.86 -10.02 -9.18
N PRO A 178 7.41 -8.92 -8.58
CA PRO A 178 8.81 -8.56 -8.76
C PRO A 178 9.83 -9.40 -7.95
N TRP A 179 9.40 -10.51 -7.36
CA TRP A 179 10.29 -11.46 -6.67
C TRP A 179 9.81 -12.90 -6.88
N ASN A 180 10.67 -13.87 -6.59
CA ASN A 180 10.30 -15.29 -6.63
C ASN A 180 9.44 -15.65 -5.40
N ALA A 181 8.14 -15.39 -5.47
CA ALA A 181 7.22 -15.57 -4.36
C ALA A 181 6.91 -17.05 -4.03
N LEU A 182 6.97 -17.93 -5.04
CA LEU A 182 6.65 -19.36 -4.91
C LEU A 182 7.86 -20.17 -5.35
N GLY A 183 8.73 -20.46 -4.41
CA GLY A 183 10.01 -21.11 -4.66
C GLY A 183 9.91 -22.36 -5.54
N GLY A 184 10.65 -22.38 -6.67
CA GLY A 184 10.66 -23.49 -7.61
C GLY A 184 9.48 -23.55 -8.59
N GLN A 185 8.43 -22.75 -8.41
CA GLN A 185 7.25 -22.72 -9.27
C GLN A 185 7.20 -21.52 -10.21
N MET A 186 8.10 -20.56 -10.07
CA MET A 186 8.10 -19.32 -10.85
C MET A 186 9.39 -19.13 -11.65
N ILE A 187 9.28 -18.39 -12.74
CA ILE A 187 10.40 -17.99 -13.60
C ILE A 187 10.33 -16.48 -13.87
N ALA A 188 11.50 -15.83 -13.86
CA ALA A 188 11.61 -14.43 -14.22
C ALA A 188 11.50 -14.21 -15.74
N ASP A 189 10.82 -13.17 -16.13
CA ASP A 189 10.86 -12.64 -17.49
C ASP A 189 12.08 -11.71 -17.72
N GLU A 190 12.20 -11.14 -18.92
CA GLU A 190 13.28 -10.21 -19.30
C GLU A 190 13.29 -8.91 -18.48
N ARG A 191 12.19 -8.58 -17.81
CA ARG A 191 12.05 -7.39 -16.94
C ARG A 191 12.33 -7.68 -15.49
N GLY A 192 12.60 -8.97 -15.15
CA GLY A 192 12.80 -9.42 -13.77
C GLY A 192 11.49 -9.66 -13.00
N GLU A 193 10.34 -9.68 -13.69
CA GLU A 193 9.06 -10.04 -13.09
C GLU A 193 8.87 -11.56 -13.16
N TYR A 194 8.41 -12.15 -12.05
CA TYR A 194 8.23 -13.60 -11.91
C TYR A 194 6.78 -13.99 -12.17
N ALA A 195 6.57 -15.04 -12.96
CA ALA A 195 5.27 -15.67 -13.19
C ALA A 195 5.36 -17.17 -12.95
N LEU A 196 4.22 -17.83 -12.72
CA LEU A 196 4.17 -19.29 -12.67
C LEU A 196 4.68 -19.89 -13.99
N ILE A 197 5.54 -20.92 -13.88
CA ILE A 197 6.06 -21.67 -15.04
C ILE A 197 4.91 -22.39 -15.75
N GLU A 198 4.02 -23.02 -14.96
CA GLU A 198 2.89 -23.77 -15.50
C GLU A 198 1.59 -23.00 -15.36
N ARG A 199 0.91 -22.76 -16.48
CA ARG A 199 -0.42 -22.15 -16.55
C ARG A 199 -0.51 -20.84 -15.72
N PRO A 200 0.25 -19.78 -16.08
CA PRO A 200 0.33 -18.53 -15.32
C PRO A 200 -1.03 -17.80 -15.20
N GLU A 201 -2.00 -18.15 -16.02
CA GLU A 201 -3.35 -17.58 -16.00
C GLU A 201 -4.21 -18.01 -14.80
N ARG A 202 -3.78 -19.01 -14.04
CA ARG A 202 -4.60 -19.60 -12.96
C ARG A 202 -4.47 -18.87 -11.62
N LEU A 203 -3.51 -17.93 -11.47
CA LEU A 203 -3.26 -17.23 -10.21
C LEU A 203 -2.90 -15.77 -10.47
N PRO A 204 -3.67 -14.81 -9.96
CA PRO A 204 -3.22 -13.44 -9.84
C PRO A 204 -2.22 -13.35 -8.67
N VAL A 205 -1.08 -12.70 -8.88
CA VAL A 205 -0.03 -12.60 -7.86
C VAL A 205 0.21 -11.17 -7.37
N THR A 206 -0.18 -10.16 -8.16
CA THR A 206 -0.25 -8.76 -7.75
C THR A 206 -1.50 -8.10 -8.33
N TYR A 207 -1.83 -6.91 -7.82
CA TYR A 207 -2.87 -6.07 -8.41
C TYR A 207 -2.45 -4.60 -8.40
N THR A 208 -3.06 -3.82 -9.30
CA THR A 208 -3.01 -2.36 -9.31
C THR A 208 -4.42 -1.83 -9.09
N LEU A 209 -4.57 -0.88 -8.16
CA LEU A 209 -5.83 -0.22 -7.90
C LEU A 209 -5.65 1.29 -7.95
N GLU A 210 -6.53 1.97 -8.68
CA GLU A 210 -6.64 3.42 -8.70
C GLU A 210 -8.02 3.85 -8.22
N ALA A 211 -8.04 4.86 -7.36
CA ALA A 211 -9.27 5.44 -6.86
C ALA A 211 -9.15 6.97 -6.73
N VAL A 212 -10.27 7.65 -6.81
CA VAL A 212 -10.36 9.10 -6.66
C VAL A 212 -11.22 9.42 -5.46
N ARG A 213 -10.73 10.27 -4.55
CA ARG A 213 -11.54 10.79 -3.46
C ARG A 213 -12.72 11.59 -4.04
N THR A 214 -13.94 11.21 -3.69
CA THR A 214 -15.14 11.93 -4.14
C THR A 214 -15.16 13.36 -3.60
N VAL A 215 -15.64 14.27 -4.41
CA VAL A 215 -15.94 15.64 -3.98
C VAL A 215 -17.34 15.63 -3.40
N ASP A 216 -17.51 15.98 -2.12
CA ASP A 216 -18.82 16.09 -1.52
C ASP A 216 -19.63 17.17 -2.26
N PRO A 217 -20.77 16.85 -2.88
CA PRO A 217 -21.56 17.83 -3.65
C PRO A 217 -22.18 18.93 -2.79
N GLY A 218 -21.95 18.93 -1.47
CA GLY A 218 -22.60 19.79 -0.48
C GLY A 218 -21.81 20.98 0.06
N GLY A 219 -20.65 21.34 -0.49
CA GLY A 219 -19.91 22.59 -0.18
C GLY A 219 -20.42 23.81 -0.96
N GLY A 220 -21.66 23.82 -1.42
CA GLY A 220 -22.29 24.94 -2.12
C GLY A 220 -22.52 26.10 -1.17
N ARG A 221 -21.87 27.24 -1.46
CA ARG A 221 -22.05 28.56 -0.83
C ARG A 221 -23.52 28.78 -0.51
N GLU A 222 -23.87 29.06 0.74
CA GLU A 222 -25.14 29.71 1.08
C GLU A 222 -25.33 30.92 0.16
N ALA A 223 -26.42 30.91 -0.58
CA ALA A 223 -26.82 32.05 -1.38
C ALA A 223 -27.01 33.24 -0.42
N PRO A 224 -26.51 34.44 -0.74
CA PRO A 224 -26.75 35.60 0.10
C PRO A 224 -28.28 35.84 0.15
N GLY A 225 -28.81 35.83 1.40
CA GLY A 225 -30.21 36.08 1.66
C GLY A 225 -30.67 37.41 1.05
N PRO A 226 -31.97 37.53 0.70
CA PRO A 226 -32.48 38.73 0.07
C PRO A 226 -32.29 39.92 0.99
N ALA A 227 -31.71 40.98 0.48
CA ALA A 227 -31.58 42.28 1.13
C ALA A 227 -32.98 42.77 1.56
N SER A 228 -33.21 42.96 2.83
CA SER A 228 -34.38 43.60 3.36
C SER A 228 -34.44 45.05 2.86
N ALA A 229 -35.36 45.38 1.95
CA ALA A 229 -35.69 46.74 1.62
C ALA A 229 -36.38 47.37 2.84
N GLY A 230 -35.70 48.25 3.53
CA GLY A 230 -36.28 49.11 4.55
C GLY A 230 -37.00 50.26 3.89
N SER A 231 -38.21 50.49 4.31
CA SER A 231 -39.01 51.67 4.04
C SER A 231 -38.54 52.84 4.88
#